data_4fc9fa9f484dca85e93a7b55279a8899
#
_entry.id   4fc9fa9f484dca85e93a7b55279a8899
#
_cell.length_a   1.000
_cell.length_b   1.000
_cell.length_c   1.000
_cell.angle_alpha   90.00
_cell.angle_beta   90.00
_cell.angle_gamma   90.00
#
_symmetry.space_group_name_H-M   'P 1'
#
loop_
_entity.id
_entity.type
_entity.pdbx_description
1 polymer ?
#
loop_
_entity_poly.entity_id
_entity_poly.type
_entity_poly.pdbx_seq_one_letter_code
_entity_poly.pdbx_strand_id
1 'polypeptide(L)'
;MTYRYVVKELRNHHHRILVNILGIAIGITLFISINAVSASYQKAVSLPFKNIGADLVVQKPEKRDIDAAQVPTSMRSIRLPFSNQYLAADEVRKLASLEGVSGSASSLLLWEFAQGGFRIIMGVDLSQPGLGPVKVKEWLTGGRFPQHEGEAILEKHYAKLHHTRLGDTLSIGTRSFAIVGLLEIKEGAQVAAANIYLPISDA
;
A
#
# COMPACT_ATOMS: atom_id res chain seq x y z
N MET A 1 2.50 -58.26 32.02
CA MET A 1 2.89 -57.79 33.40
C MET A 1 3.53 -56.40 33.43
N THR A 2 4.17 -55.95 32.41
CA THR A 2 4.96 -54.69 32.34
C THR A 2 4.13 -53.37 32.49
N TYR A 3 2.93 -53.31 31.93
CA TYR A 3 2.13 -52.08 31.97
C TYR A 3 1.70 -51.64 33.38
N ARG A 4 1.30 -52.59 34.23
CA ARG A 4 0.92 -52.31 35.63
C ARG A 4 2.07 -51.77 36.46
N TYR A 5 3.28 -52.25 36.19
CA TYR A 5 4.48 -51.80 36.87
C TYR A 5 4.82 -50.36 36.45
N VAL A 6 4.81 -50.06 35.14
CA VAL A 6 5.06 -48.72 34.61
C VAL A 6 4.07 -47.69 35.17
N VAL A 7 2.77 -48.01 35.22
CA VAL A 7 1.78 -47.12 35.80
C VAL A 7 1.99 -46.87 37.27
N LYS A 8 2.38 -47.90 38.04
CA LYS A 8 2.69 -47.76 39.49
C LYS A 8 3.90 -46.90 39.72
N GLU A 9 4.95 -47.07 38.91
CA GLU A 9 6.20 -46.28 38.94
C GLU A 9 5.93 -44.82 38.58
N LEU A 10 5.14 -44.54 37.53
CA LEU A 10 4.70 -43.22 37.13
C LEU A 10 3.94 -42.51 38.25
N ARG A 11 3.05 -43.23 38.94
CA ARG A 11 2.25 -42.68 40.04
C ARG A 11 3.11 -42.37 41.28
N ASN A 12 4.19 -43.14 41.50
CA ASN A 12 5.06 -42.91 42.66
C ASN A 12 6.00 -41.71 42.45
N HIS A 13 6.32 -41.36 41.17
CA HIS A 13 7.18 -40.24 40.82
C HIS A 13 6.48 -39.12 40.07
N HIS A 14 5.18 -38.89 40.40
CA HIS A 14 4.31 -37.96 39.68
C HIS A 14 4.87 -36.52 39.61
N HIS A 15 5.53 -35.99 40.64
CA HIS A 15 6.13 -34.66 40.62
C HIS A 15 7.26 -34.55 39.57
N ARG A 16 8.10 -35.54 39.45
CA ARG A 16 9.21 -35.58 38.49
C ARG A 16 8.69 -35.66 37.05
N ILE A 17 7.64 -36.43 36.84
CA ILE A 17 6.99 -36.57 35.55
C ILE A 17 6.29 -35.26 35.17
N LEU A 18 5.61 -34.61 36.11
CA LEU A 18 4.90 -33.36 35.89
C LEU A 18 5.87 -32.24 35.49
N VAL A 19 7.06 -32.17 36.14
CA VAL A 19 8.12 -31.22 35.78
C VAL A 19 8.63 -31.48 34.36
N ASN A 20 8.86 -32.75 33.99
CA ASN A 20 9.31 -33.08 32.64
C ASN A 20 8.26 -32.74 31.59
N ILE A 21 6.97 -33.04 31.84
CA ILE A 21 5.88 -32.71 30.92
C ILE A 21 5.77 -31.18 30.78
N LEU A 22 5.85 -30.44 31.88
CA LEU A 22 5.83 -28.97 31.85
C LEU A 22 7.01 -28.41 31.04
N GLY A 23 8.22 -28.94 31.24
CA GLY A 23 9.39 -28.53 30.48
C GLY A 23 9.21 -28.73 28.97
N ILE A 24 8.72 -29.92 28.58
CA ILE A 24 8.44 -30.21 27.17
C ILE A 24 7.34 -29.33 26.63
N ALA A 25 6.25 -29.14 27.39
CA ALA A 25 5.12 -28.30 26.99
C ALA A 25 5.56 -26.85 26.77
N ILE A 26 6.38 -26.29 27.66
CA ILE A 26 6.92 -24.93 27.52
C ILE A 26 7.80 -24.86 26.25
N GLY A 27 8.68 -25.83 26.03
CA GLY A 27 9.53 -25.87 24.84
C GLY A 27 8.74 -25.89 23.54
N ILE A 28 7.73 -26.76 23.45
CA ILE A 28 6.85 -26.83 22.27
C ILE A 28 6.06 -25.54 22.09
N THR A 29 5.52 -24.97 23.18
CA THR A 29 4.75 -23.72 23.13
C THR A 29 5.61 -22.56 22.62
N LEU A 30 6.84 -22.42 23.12
CA LEU A 30 7.77 -21.40 22.66
C LEU A 30 8.11 -21.59 21.18
N PHE A 31 8.39 -22.81 20.75
CA PHE A 31 8.69 -23.11 19.36
C PHE A 31 7.52 -22.75 18.43
N ILE A 32 6.31 -23.14 18.78
CA ILE A 32 5.10 -22.80 17.99
C ILE A 32 4.89 -21.29 17.98
N SER A 33 5.03 -20.61 19.13
CA SER A 33 4.84 -19.17 19.25
C SER A 33 5.83 -18.39 18.38
N ILE A 34 7.12 -18.75 18.40
CA ILE A 34 8.15 -18.10 17.58
C ILE A 34 7.83 -18.28 16.08
N ASN A 35 7.47 -19.50 15.66
CA ASN A 35 7.11 -19.75 14.27
C ASN A 35 5.85 -18.97 13.84
N ALA A 36 4.83 -18.92 14.69
CA ALA A 36 3.60 -18.19 14.42
C ALA A 36 3.85 -16.67 14.31
N VAL A 37 4.66 -16.11 15.21
CA VAL A 37 5.04 -14.69 15.15
C VAL A 37 5.86 -14.39 13.90
N SER A 38 6.85 -15.24 13.57
CA SER A 38 7.67 -15.08 12.37
C SER A 38 6.83 -15.11 11.09
N ALA A 39 5.93 -16.08 10.95
CA ALA A 39 5.04 -16.19 9.81
C ALA A 39 4.08 -14.98 9.69
N SER A 40 3.54 -14.53 10.83
CA SER A 40 2.67 -13.35 10.88
C SER A 40 3.44 -12.08 10.51
N TYR A 41 4.67 -11.94 10.97
CA TYR A 41 5.54 -10.81 10.63
C TYR A 41 5.85 -10.77 9.14
N GLN A 42 6.26 -11.90 8.54
CA GLN A 42 6.52 -11.99 7.10
C GLN A 42 5.28 -11.61 6.28
N LYS A 43 4.11 -12.10 6.68
CA LYS A 43 2.84 -11.74 6.04
C LYS A 43 2.55 -10.24 6.18
N ALA A 44 2.72 -9.66 7.35
CA ALA A 44 2.47 -8.25 7.62
C ALA A 44 3.40 -7.33 6.81
N VAL A 45 4.68 -7.69 6.68
CA VAL A 45 5.67 -6.91 5.89
C VAL A 45 5.41 -7.02 4.39
N SER A 46 4.99 -8.18 3.89
CA SER A 46 4.71 -8.38 2.47
C SER A 46 3.35 -7.84 2.02
N LEU A 47 2.40 -7.69 2.94
CA LEU A 47 1.03 -7.28 2.63
C LEU A 47 0.93 -5.93 1.88
N PRO A 48 1.66 -4.85 2.28
CA PRO A 48 1.61 -3.56 1.60
C PRO A 48 2.05 -3.59 0.15
N PHE A 49 2.83 -4.62 -0.24
CA PHE A 49 3.39 -4.78 -1.59
C PHE A 49 2.64 -5.79 -2.45
N LYS A 50 1.67 -6.51 -1.87
CA LYS A 50 1.00 -7.63 -2.54
C LYS A 50 0.25 -7.25 -3.82
N ASN A 51 -0.27 -6.03 -3.88
CA ASN A 51 -1.10 -5.55 -4.98
C ASN A 51 -0.46 -4.37 -5.75
N ILE A 52 0.86 -4.23 -5.65
CA ILE A 52 1.60 -3.29 -6.49
C ILE A 52 1.71 -3.87 -7.90
N GLY A 53 1.52 -3.03 -8.90
CA GLY A 53 1.61 -3.41 -10.31
C GLY A 53 3.03 -3.40 -10.86
N ALA A 54 4.07 -3.39 -10.00
CA ALA A 54 5.47 -3.37 -10.38
C ALA A 54 6.31 -4.15 -9.36
N ASP A 55 7.39 -4.78 -9.82
CA ASP A 55 8.34 -5.50 -8.96
C ASP A 55 9.20 -4.54 -8.15
N LEU A 56 9.44 -3.33 -8.66
CA LEU A 56 10.27 -2.31 -8.05
C LEU A 56 9.61 -0.93 -8.20
N VAL A 57 9.63 -0.16 -7.12
CA VAL A 57 9.22 1.25 -7.11
C VAL A 57 10.44 2.09 -6.78
N VAL A 58 10.78 3.03 -7.67
CA VAL A 58 11.91 3.94 -7.52
C VAL A 58 11.40 5.33 -7.20
N GLN A 59 11.91 5.91 -6.12
CA GLN A 59 11.59 7.28 -5.70
C GLN A 59 12.84 7.97 -5.16
N LYS A 60 12.90 9.30 -5.25
CA LYS A 60 13.95 10.05 -4.57
C LYS A 60 13.75 10.04 -3.06
N PRO A 61 14.83 9.99 -2.26
CA PRO A 61 14.73 10.14 -0.82
C PRO A 61 14.22 11.55 -0.47
N GLU A 62 13.50 11.65 0.63
CA GLU A 62 13.04 12.94 1.15
C GLU A 62 14.25 13.83 1.50
N LYS A 63 14.26 15.06 0.98
CA LYS A 63 15.21 16.07 1.43
C LYS A 63 14.78 16.59 2.79
N ARG A 64 15.61 16.33 3.81
CA ARG A 64 15.35 16.76 5.21
C ARG A 64 15.64 18.23 5.49
N ASP A 65 16.17 18.96 4.51
CA ASP A 65 16.60 20.37 4.64
C ASP A 65 15.47 21.40 4.48
N ILE A 66 14.22 21.00 4.64
CA ILE A 66 13.13 21.97 4.77
C ILE A 66 13.27 22.55 6.18
N ASP A 67 13.72 23.82 6.25
CA ASP A 67 13.77 24.59 7.48
C ASP A 67 12.41 24.44 8.18
N ALA A 68 12.41 23.77 9.33
CA ALA A 68 11.17 23.49 10.08
C ALA A 68 10.39 24.77 10.41
N ALA A 69 11.06 25.93 10.31
CA ALA A 69 10.47 27.26 10.45
C ALA A 69 9.52 27.63 9.28
N GLN A 70 9.74 27.10 8.08
CA GLN A 70 8.94 27.41 6.88
C GLN A 70 7.70 26.53 6.72
N VAL A 71 7.59 25.43 7.47
CA VAL A 71 6.44 24.53 7.42
C VAL A 71 5.37 25.01 8.40
N PRO A 72 4.12 25.23 7.98
CA PRO A 72 3.03 25.57 8.90
C PRO A 72 2.95 24.58 10.05
N THR A 73 2.69 25.06 11.26
CA THR A 73 2.67 24.23 12.49
C THR A 73 1.70 23.05 12.37
N SER A 74 0.60 23.24 11.64
CA SER A 74 -0.40 22.19 11.35
C SER A 74 0.13 21.05 10.46
N MET A 75 1.19 21.29 9.69
CA MET A 75 1.77 20.31 8.77
C MET A 75 3.06 19.66 9.31
N ARG A 76 3.66 20.18 10.40
CA ARG A 76 4.91 19.65 10.95
C ARG A 76 4.81 18.20 11.46
N SER A 77 3.61 17.75 11.82
CA SER A 77 3.33 16.39 12.30
C SER A 77 2.91 15.43 11.19
N ILE A 78 2.61 15.92 9.98
CA ILE A 78 2.17 15.09 8.87
C ILE A 78 3.42 14.56 8.16
N ARG A 79 3.76 13.30 8.40
CA ARG A 79 4.72 12.59 7.56
C ARG A 79 3.99 12.10 6.32
N LEU A 80 4.30 12.73 5.20
CA LEU A 80 3.83 12.26 3.91
C LEU A 80 4.53 10.92 3.59
N PRO A 81 3.80 9.89 3.17
CA PRO A 81 4.35 8.55 2.96
C PRO A 81 5.34 8.44 1.79
N PHE A 82 5.51 9.53 1.04
CA PHE A 82 6.35 9.59 -0.15
C PHE A 82 7.26 10.81 -0.11
N SER A 83 8.36 10.74 -0.88
CA SER A 83 9.29 11.85 -1.03
C SER A 83 8.60 13.10 -1.60
N ASN A 84 9.03 14.28 -1.14
CA ASN A 84 8.70 15.57 -1.74
C ASN A 84 9.60 15.91 -2.95
N GLN A 85 10.41 14.95 -3.41
CA GLN A 85 11.32 15.08 -4.54
C GLN A 85 10.81 14.29 -5.72
N TYR A 86 10.82 14.91 -6.89
CA TYR A 86 10.46 14.26 -8.14
C TYR A 86 11.68 13.76 -8.89
N LEU A 87 11.52 12.64 -9.60
CA LEU A 87 12.50 12.19 -10.57
C LEU A 87 12.43 13.10 -11.80
N ALA A 88 13.58 13.55 -12.29
CA ALA A 88 13.63 14.30 -13.55
C ALA A 88 13.35 13.37 -14.74
N ALA A 89 12.84 13.93 -15.83
CA ALA A 89 12.46 13.14 -17.00
C ALA A 89 13.63 12.35 -17.62
N ASP A 90 14.86 12.84 -17.53
CA ASP A 90 16.07 12.16 -17.96
C ASP A 90 16.44 10.99 -17.03
N GLU A 91 16.21 11.12 -15.72
CA GLU A 91 16.39 10.03 -14.76
C GLU A 91 15.39 8.90 -15.01
N VAL A 92 14.12 9.23 -15.27
CA VAL A 92 13.09 8.25 -15.62
C VAL A 92 13.47 7.49 -16.90
N ARG A 93 13.94 8.21 -17.95
CA ARG A 93 14.39 7.58 -19.18
C ARG A 93 15.59 6.66 -18.98
N LYS A 94 16.56 7.05 -18.16
CA LYS A 94 17.71 6.22 -17.80
C LYS A 94 17.28 4.95 -17.09
N LEU A 95 16.37 5.05 -16.12
CA LEU A 95 15.82 3.89 -15.40
C LEU A 95 15.10 2.93 -16.36
N ALA A 96 14.29 3.45 -17.27
CA ALA A 96 13.59 2.65 -18.27
C ALA A 96 14.51 1.91 -19.25
N SER A 97 15.73 2.42 -19.49
CA SER A 97 16.72 1.83 -20.39
C SER A 97 17.69 0.85 -19.72
N LEU A 98 17.58 0.59 -18.43
CA LEU A 98 18.46 -0.36 -17.73
C LEU A 98 18.22 -1.79 -18.20
N GLU A 99 19.31 -2.55 -18.28
CA GLU A 99 19.25 -3.98 -18.57
C GLU A 99 18.42 -4.72 -17.50
N GLY A 100 17.53 -5.59 -17.94
CA GLY A 100 16.61 -6.33 -17.05
C GLY A 100 15.29 -5.61 -16.77
N VAL A 101 15.08 -4.36 -17.21
CA VAL A 101 13.80 -3.67 -17.12
C VAL A 101 12.93 -4.05 -18.31
N SER A 102 11.86 -4.79 -18.09
CA SER A 102 10.91 -5.20 -19.14
C SER A 102 9.84 -4.15 -19.43
N GLY A 103 9.58 -3.25 -18.49
CA GLY A 103 8.61 -2.17 -18.63
C GLY A 103 8.74 -1.18 -17.48
N SER A 104 8.37 0.07 -17.75
CA SER A 104 8.36 1.13 -16.73
C SER A 104 7.13 2.00 -16.91
N ALA A 105 6.56 2.45 -15.79
CA ALA A 105 5.47 3.42 -15.78
C ALA A 105 5.79 4.52 -14.79
N SER A 106 5.48 5.75 -15.16
CA SER A 106 5.61 6.89 -14.27
C SER A 106 4.32 7.09 -13.48
N SER A 107 4.45 7.52 -12.26
CA SER A 107 3.33 7.97 -11.44
C SER A 107 3.71 9.20 -10.65
N LEU A 108 2.73 10.06 -10.41
CA LEU A 108 2.89 11.29 -9.64
C LEU A 108 1.86 11.32 -8.52
N LEU A 109 2.31 11.43 -7.27
CA LEU A 109 1.42 11.56 -6.14
C LEU A 109 1.39 13.01 -5.67
N LEU A 110 0.19 13.56 -5.60
CA LEU A 110 -0.07 14.93 -5.21
C LEU A 110 -1.05 14.98 -4.04
N TRP A 111 -0.96 16.05 -3.27
CA TRP A 111 -1.90 16.36 -2.20
C TRP A 111 -2.56 17.69 -2.46
N GLU A 112 -3.87 17.71 -2.38
CA GLU A 112 -4.64 18.92 -2.44
C GLU A 112 -5.29 19.20 -1.09
N PHE A 113 -5.09 20.43 -0.61
CA PHE A 113 -5.70 20.94 0.60
C PHE A 113 -6.80 21.92 0.17
N ALA A 114 -8.05 21.49 0.24
CA ALA A 114 -9.22 22.30 -0.10
C ALA A 114 -10.05 22.61 1.15
N GLN A 115 -11.00 23.53 1.05
CA GLN A 115 -11.91 23.85 2.17
C GLN A 115 -12.72 22.64 2.66
N GLY A 116 -12.92 21.62 1.82
CA GLY A 116 -13.60 20.37 2.14
C GLY A 116 -12.70 19.28 2.72
N GLY A 117 -11.41 19.55 2.95
CA GLY A 117 -10.46 18.58 3.51
C GLY A 117 -9.26 18.31 2.63
N PHE A 118 -8.59 17.24 2.96
CA PHE A 118 -7.38 16.74 2.30
C PHE A 118 -7.77 15.63 1.32
N ARG A 119 -7.22 15.67 0.12
CA ARG A 119 -7.37 14.60 -0.87
C ARG A 119 -6.05 14.26 -1.54
N ILE A 120 -5.88 12.99 -1.81
CA ILE A 120 -4.70 12.43 -2.47
C ILE A 120 -5.06 12.19 -3.93
N ILE A 121 -4.23 12.69 -4.83
CA ILE A 121 -4.39 12.59 -6.27
C ILE A 121 -3.20 11.82 -6.82
N MET A 122 -3.45 10.84 -7.70
CA MET A 122 -2.40 10.09 -8.37
C MET A 122 -2.51 10.26 -9.88
N GLY A 123 -1.46 10.83 -10.45
CA GLY A 123 -1.22 10.80 -11.90
C GLY A 123 -0.77 9.41 -12.32
N VAL A 124 -1.43 8.81 -13.30
CA VAL A 124 -1.13 7.48 -13.85
C VAL A 124 -0.75 7.55 -15.31
N ASP A 125 0.15 6.67 -15.73
CA ASP A 125 0.58 6.56 -17.12
C ASP A 125 -0.49 5.82 -17.94
N LEU A 126 -1.11 6.52 -18.88
CA LEU A 126 -2.15 5.94 -19.74
C LEU A 126 -1.60 4.88 -20.71
N SER A 127 -0.31 4.96 -21.06
CA SER A 127 0.33 4.01 -21.96
C SER A 127 0.60 2.65 -21.30
N GLN A 128 0.65 2.63 -19.97
CA GLN A 128 0.97 1.43 -19.16
C GLN A 128 -0.11 1.17 -18.08
N PRO A 129 -1.36 0.90 -18.47
CA PRO A 129 -2.49 0.85 -17.54
C PRO A 129 -2.45 -0.31 -16.54
N GLY A 130 -1.61 -1.30 -16.75
CA GLY A 130 -1.42 -2.45 -15.85
C GLY A 130 -0.13 -2.39 -15.03
N LEU A 131 0.70 -1.36 -15.25
CA LEU A 131 1.96 -1.16 -14.57
C LEU A 131 1.90 0.08 -13.70
N GLY A 132 2.55 0.07 -12.55
CA GLY A 132 2.59 1.21 -11.67
C GLY A 132 2.52 0.85 -10.19
N PRO A 133 2.51 1.84 -9.27
CA PRO A 133 2.44 1.57 -7.84
C PRO A 133 1.13 0.94 -7.40
N VAL A 134 0.06 1.08 -8.20
CA VAL A 134 -1.24 0.44 -7.98
C VAL A 134 -1.80 -0.09 -9.30
N LYS A 135 -2.54 -1.19 -9.23
CA LYS A 135 -3.19 -1.81 -10.39
C LYS A 135 -4.54 -1.13 -10.69
N VAL A 136 -4.49 0.14 -11.01
CA VAL A 136 -5.70 1.00 -11.16
C VAL A 136 -6.71 0.38 -12.12
N LYS A 137 -6.26 -0.09 -13.28
CA LYS A 137 -7.14 -0.71 -14.27
C LYS A 137 -7.82 -1.99 -13.76
N GLU A 138 -7.10 -2.82 -13.01
CA GLU A 138 -7.61 -4.09 -12.49
C GLU A 138 -8.60 -3.88 -11.33
N TRP A 139 -8.59 -2.70 -10.71
CA TRP A 139 -9.43 -2.40 -9.54
C TRP A 139 -10.70 -1.65 -9.86
N LEU A 140 -10.95 -1.41 -11.13
CA LEU A 140 -12.21 -0.80 -11.58
C LEU A 140 -13.41 -1.65 -11.14
N THR A 141 -14.35 -1.01 -10.49
CA THR A 141 -15.65 -1.61 -10.10
C THR A 141 -16.80 -1.11 -10.96
N GLY A 142 -16.58 -0.02 -11.72
CA GLY A 142 -17.55 0.54 -12.64
C GLY A 142 -16.90 1.54 -13.59
N GLY A 143 -17.48 1.72 -14.76
CA GLY A 143 -16.97 2.63 -15.78
C GLY A 143 -15.76 2.05 -16.53
N ARG A 144 -14.85 2.91 -16.92
CA ARG A 144 -13.66 2.56 -17.72
C ARG A 144 -12.40 3.26 -17.22
N PHE A 145 -11.25 2.78 -17.69
CA PHE A 145 -9.96 3.46 -17.50
C PHE A 145 -9.92 4.74 -18.37
N PRO A 146 -9.30 5.85 -17.89
CA PRO A 146 -9.16 7.07 -18.67
C PRO A 146 -8.45 6.82 -20.01
N GLN A 147 -8.91 7.47 -21.04
CA GLN A 147 -8.34 7.39 -22.39
C GLN A 147 -7.79 8.74 -22.84
N HIS A 148 -8.27 9.82 -22.26
CA HIS A 148 -7.94 11.19 -22.65
C HIS A 148 -7.66 12.05 -21.41
N GLU A 149 -7.00 13.17 -21.62
CA GLU A 149 -6.89 14.23 -20.63
C GLU A 149 -8.27 14.75 -20.23
N GLY A 150 -8.39 15.27 -19.02
CA GLY A 150 -9.67 15.74 -18.48
C GLY A 150 -10.59 14.63 -17.97
N GLU A 151 -10.15 13.37 -17.94
CA GLU A 151 -10.90 12.25 -17.38
C GLU A 151 -10.28 11.80 -16.05
N ALA A 152 -11.11 11.37 -15.10
CA ALA A 152 -10.63 10.88 -13.80
C ALA A 152 -11.39 9.64 -13.35
N ILE A 153 -10.74 8.87 -12.47
CA ILE A 153 -11.32 7.76 -11.73
C ILE A 153 -11.36 8.15 -10.25
N LEU A 154 -12.45 7.83 -9.57
CA LEU A 154 -12.55 8.03 -8.12
C LEU A 154 -12.47 6.71 -7.37
N GLU A 155 -11.88 6.76 -6.18
CA GLU A 155 -12.04 5.70 -5.21
C GLU A 155 -13.51 5.66 -4.74
N LYS A 156 -14.08 4.46 -4.66
CA LYS A 156 -15.51 4.21 -4.42
C LYS A 156 -16.05 4.82 -3.12
N HIS A 157 -15.28 4.72 -2.03
CA HIS A 157 -15.69 5.29 -0.75
C HIS A 157 -15.61 6.82 -0.76
N TYR A 158 -14.59 7.36 -1.41
CA TYR A 158 -14.46 8.80 -1.63
C TYR A 158 -15.64 9.33 -2.48
N ALA A 159 -15.95 8.67 -3.58
CA ALA A 159 -17.09 9.02 -4.43
C ALA A 159 -18.42 8.98 -3.66
N LYS A 160 -18.62 7.94 -2.83
CA LYS A 160 -19.81 7.83 -1.97
C LYS A 160 -19.90 8.95 -0.94
N LEU A 161 -18.77 9.29 -0.30
CA LEU A 161 -18.69 10.35 0.72
C LEU A 161 -19.05 11.73 0.12
N HIS A 162 -18.59 11.98 -1.10
CA HIS A 162 -18.81 13.26 -1.80
C HIS A 162 -20.02 13.25 -2.73
N HIS A 163 -20.86 12.19 -2.69
CA HIS A 163 -22.04 12.02 -3.51
C HIS A 163 -21.80 12.16 -5.02
N THR A 164 -20.58 11.82 -5.48
CA THR A 164 -20.15 11.90 -6.87
C THR A 164 -20.39 10.56 -7.58
N ARG A 165 -20.89 10.61 -8.83
CA ARG A 165 -21.25 9.45 -9.64
C ARG A 165 -20.46 9.42 -10.95
N LEU A 166 -20.51 8.27 -11.64
CA LEU A 166 -20.02 8.18 -13.02
C LEU A 166 -20.76 9.18 -13.92
N GLY A 167 -20.01 9.92 -14.74
CA GLY A 167 -20.50 10.97 -15.61
C GLY A 167 -20.55 12.36 -14.98
N ASP A 168 -20.40 12.48 -13.67
CA ASP A 168 -20.29 13.78 -13.00
C ASP A 168 -18.95 14.44 -13.32
N THR A 169 -18.87 15.73 -13.00
CA THR A 169 -17.65 16.52 -13.14
C THR A 169 -17.08 16.86 -11.77
N LEU A 170 -15.79 16.66 -11.59
CA LEU A 170 -15.04 17.02 -10.38
C LEU A 170 -14.05 18.13 -10.68
N SER A 171 -14.02 19.17 -9.86
CA SER A 171 -13.02 20.24 -9.94
C SER A 171 -11.81 19.91 -9.07
N ILE A 172 -10.61 20.04 -9.64
CA ILE A 172 -9.32 19.88 -9.00
C ILE A 172 -8.49 21.12 -9.35
N GLY A 173 -8.16 21.91 -8.35
CA GLY A 173 -7.56 23.22 -8.59
C GLY A 173 -8.45 24.08 -9.48
N THR A 174 -7.94 24.49 -10.64
CA THR A 174 -8.65 25.32 -11.64
C THR A 174 -9.23 24.50 -12.80
N ARG A 175 -9.02 23.19 -12.84
CA ARG A 175 -9.47 22.31 -13.94
C ARG A 175 -10.66 21.45 -13.52
N SER A 176 -11.47 21.06 -14.48
CA SER A 176 -12.62 20.17 -14.31
C SER A 176 -12.37 18.85 -15.02
N PHE A 177 -12.70 17.74 -14.36
CA PHE A 177 -12.46 16.38 -14.82
C PHE A 177 -13.77 15.59 -14.88
N ALA A 178 -14.02 14.92 -15.99
CA ALA A 178 -15.15 14.00 -16.12
C ALA A 178 -14.86 12.69 -15.40
N ILE A 179 -15.76 12.23 -14.55
CA ILE A 179 -15.61 10.97 -13.82
C ILE A 179 -16.01 9.81 -14.73
N VAL A 180 -15.02 9.06 -15.23
CA VAL A 180 -15.21 7.97 -16.19
C VAL A 180 -15.13 6.59 -15.56
N GLY A 181 -14.64 6.49 -14.31
CA GLY A 181 -14.50 5.21 -13.61
C GLY A 181 -14.59 5.35 -12.09
N LEU A 182 -14.95 4.24 -11.48
CA LEU A 182 -14.87 4.04 -10.03
C LEU A 182 -13.99 2.83 -9.76
N LEU A 183 -13.13 2.91 -8.76
CA LEU A 183 -12.30 1.78 -8.32
C LEU A 183 -12.46 1.50 -6.84
N GLU A 184 -12.10 0.30 -6.43
CA GLU A 184 -12.05 -0.12 -5.03
C GLU A 184 -10.63 -0.60 -4.70
N ILE A 185 -9.99 0.07 -3.75
CA ILE A 185 -8.62 -0.25 -3.32
C ILE A 185 -8.65 -1.59 -2.60
N LYS A 186 -7.88 -2.56 -3.09
CA LYS A 186 -7.76 -3.88 -2.48
C LYS A 186 -6.74 -3.88 -1.34
N GLU A 187 -6.89 -4.84 -0.42
CA GLU A 187 -5.94 -5.03 0.68
C GLU A 187 -4.50 -5.11 0.18
N GLY A 188 -3.60 -4.45 0.92
CA GLY A 188 -2.18 -4.47 0.64
C GLY A 188 -1.69 -3.44 -0.36
N ALA A 189 -2.56 -2.60 -0.92
CA ALA A 189 -2.17 -1.52 -1.83
C ALA A 189 -2.16 -0.13 -1.18
N GLN A 190 -2.21 -0.08 0.12
CA GLN A 190 -2.35 1.17 0.89
C GLN A 190 -1.17 2.14 0.70
N VAL A 191 0.01 1.63 0.33
CA VAL A 191 1.24 2.44 0.16
C VAL A 191 1.10 3.48 -0.96
N ALA A 192 0.25 3.22 -1.95
CA ALA A 192 0.05 4.11 -3.10
C ALA A 192 -1.44 4.38 -3.39
N ALA A 193 -2.27 4.28 -2.36
CA ALA A 193 -3.69 4.54 -2.48
C ALA A 193 -3.97 6.04 -2.61
N ALA A 194 -4.84 6.41 -3.54
CA ALA A 194 -5.29 7.77 -3.75
C ALA A 194 -6.82 7.85 -3.78
N ASN A 195 -7.35 9.04 -3.57
CA ASN A 195 -8.79 9.28 -3.67
C ASN A 195 -9.21 9.47 -5.14
N ILE A 196 -8.30 10.04 -5.95
CA ILE A 196 -8.53 10.42 -7.33
C ILE A 196 -7.35 9.94 -8.16
N TYR A 197 -7.65 9.36 -9.32
CA TYR A 197 -6.64 8.95 -10.31
C TYR A 197 -6.95 9.63 -11.62
N LEU A 198 -5.93 10.24 -12.22
CA LEU A 198 -6.04 10.97 -13.48
C LEU A 198 -4.80 10.73 -14.35
N PRO A 199 -4.83 11.09 -15.65
CA PRO A 199 -3.65 11.02 -16.49
C PRO A 199 -2.47 11.79 -15.89
N ILE A 200 -1.25 11.25 -15.97
CA ILE A 200 -0.06 11.91 -15.42
C ILE A 200 0.21 13.27 -16.10
N SER A 201 -0.25 13.46 -17.34
CA SER A 201 -0.17 14.72 -18.06
C SER A 201 -1.08 15.82 -17.46
N ASP A 202 -2.07 15.41 -16.68
CA ASP A 202 -3.03 16.30 -16.02
C ASP A 202 -2.68 16.59 -14.55
N ALA A 203 -1.72 15.83 -13.98
CA ALA A 203 -1.30 15.87 -12.58
C ALA A 203 -0.15 16.93 -12.28
#